data_a760683ce236f95a86386549fa805a0f
#
_entry.id   a760683ce236f95a86386549fa805a0f
#
_cell.length_a   1.000
_cell.length_b   1.000
_cell.length_c   1.000
_cell.angle_alpha   90.00
_cell.angle_beta   90.00
_cell.angle_gamma   90.00
#
_symmetry.space_group_name_H-M   'P 1'
#
loop_
_entity.id
_entity.type
_entity.pdbx_description
1 polymer ?
#
loop_
_entity_poly.entity_id
_entity_poly.type
_entity_poly.pdbx_seq_one_letter_code
_entity_poly.pdbx_strand_id
1 'polypeptide(L)'
;MATATRQTPVKDTNNGSVRVEIFDQAYNLRGSDPDYILKLADYVDSKMRAVAEQTHTVDTVRLAVLAALNIADEFHLLKRKSENGSSDYAQRAQHLSNILDEVLEDKRKAG
;
A
#
# COMPACT_ATOMS: atom_id res chain seq x y z
N MET A 1 -16.69 2.92 17.94
CA MET A 1 -16.52 3.03 17.36
C MET A 1 -16.08 3.32 16.54
N ALA A 2 -16.25 3.63 16.37
CA ALA A 2 -15.98 4.09 15.39
C ALA A 2 -14.93 3.92 14.68
N THR A 3 -14.30 3.46 15.05
CA THR A 3 -13.34 3.07 14.42
C THR A 3 -13.46 2.68 13.11
N ALA A 4 -14.46 2.15 12.80
CA ALA A 4 -14.63 1.61 11.55
C ALA A 4 -14.65 2.58 10.47
N THR A 5 -14.59 3.81 10.77
CA THR A 5 -14.81 4.76 9.76
C THR A 5 -13.60 5.45 9.30
N ARG A 6 -12.48 4.79 9.40
CA ARG A 6 -11.29 5.41 8.97
C ARG A 6 -11.38 5.90 7.54
N GLN A 7 -12.12 5.26 6.70
CA GLN A 7 -12.31 5.73 5.35
C GLN A 7 -13.70 6.32 5.17
N THR A 8 -14.13 7.08 6.12
CA THR A 8 -15.40 7.75 6.00
C THR A 8 -15.42 8.59 4.74
N PRO A 9 -16.41 8.43 3.92
CA PRO A 9 -16.45 9.13 2.65
C PRO A 9 -16.89 10.57 2.82
N VAL A 10 -16.03 11.36 3.36
CA VAL A 10 -16.28 12.77 3.45
C VAL A 10 -15.80 13.38 2.15
N LYS A 11 -16.70 13.73 1.30
CA LYS A 11 -16.37 14.26 0.01
C LYS A 11 -16.53 15.75 0.02
N ASP A 12 -15.48 16.44 -0.27
CA ASP A 12 -15.54 17.87 -0.41
C ASP A 12 -15.70 18.16 -1.87
N THR A 13 -16.94 18.32 -2.29
CA THR A 13 -17.22 18.49 -3.70
C THR A 13 -17.04 19.91 -4.17
N ASN A 14 -16.80 20.84 -3.28
CA ASN A 14 -16.68 22.21 -3.69
C ASN A 14 -15.48 22.47 -4.57
N ASN A 15 -14.41 21.76 -4.34
CA ASN A 15 -13.22 21.95 -5.13
C ASN A 15 -12.60 20.64 -5.56
N GLY A 16 -13.37 19.57 -5.52
CA GLY A 16 -12.89 18.29 -5.97
C GLY A 16 -11.89 17.64 -5.04
N SER A 17 -11.86 18.05 -3.80
CA SER A 17 -10.97 17.44 -2.82
C SER A 17 -11.63 16.29 -2.13
N VAL A 18 -10.83 15.31 -1.79
CA VAL A 18 -11.28 14.14 -1.04
C VAL A 18 -10.34 13.96 0.13
N ARG A 19 -10.90 13.90 1.32
CA ARG A 19 -10.08 13.65 2.49
C ARG A 19 -9.96 12.15 2.68
N VAL A 20 -8.74 11.67 2.80
CA VAL A 20 -8.48 10.25 3.03
C VAL A 20 -7.55 10.09 4.22
N GLU A 21 -7.57 8.91 4.79
CA GLU A 21 -6.63 8.58 5.85
C GLU A 21 -5.81 7.38 5.42
N ILE A 22 -4.51 7.53 5.47
CA ILE A 22 -3.59 6.45 5.13
C ILE A 22 -2.63 6.31 6.28
N PHE A 23 -2.61 5.16 6.87
CA PHE A 23 -1.77 4.84 8.01
C PHE A 23 -1.91 5.90 9.10
N ASP A 24 -3.16 6.23 9.40
CA ASP A 24 -3.53 7.18 10.45
C ASP A 24 -3.12 8.62 10.18
N GLN A 25 -2.76 8.94 8.95
CA GLN A 25 -2.47 10.30 8.55
C GLN A 25 -3.53 10.77 7.57
N ALA A 26 -3.99 11.99 7.72
CA ALA A 26 -5.02 12.54 6.86
C ALA A 26 -4.42 13.31 5.71
N TYR A 27 -4.98 13.14 4.54
CA TYR A 27 -4.54 13.83 3.33
C TYR A 27 -5.73 14.32 2.56
N ASN A 28 -5.58 15.48 1.92
CA ASN A 28 -6.60 15.99 1.03
C ASN A 28 -6.09 15.83 -0.39
N LEU A 29 -6.79 15.04 -1.16
CA LEU A 29 -6.37 14.73 -2.50
C LEU A 29 -7.36 15.30 -3.50
N ARG A 30 -6.88 15.58 -4.69
CA ARG A 30 -7.72 16.08 -5.75
C ARG A 30 -7.96 15.02 -6.79
N GLY A 31 -9.16 15.01 -7.32
CA GLY A 31 -9.49 14.08 -8.38
C GLY A 31 -10.95 14.19 -8.74
N SER A 32 -11.27 13.67 -9.90
CA SER A 32 -12.63 13.78 -10.42
C SER A 32 -13.53 12.63 -9.95
N ASP A 33 -12.96 11.62 -9.35
CA ASP A 33 -13.73 10.46 -8.90
C ASP A 33 -13.42 10.16 -7.44
N PRO A 34 -14.15 10.79 -6.53
CA PRO A 34 -13.87 10.64 -5.10
C PRO A 34 -13.95 9.21 -4.59
N ASP A 35 -14.88 8.44 -5.09
CA ASP A 35 -15.02 7.07 -4.63
C ASP A 35 -13.83 6.23 -5.03
N TYR A 36 -13.32 6.47 -6.21
CA TYR A 36 -12.13 5.77 -6.68
C TYR A 36 -10.92 6.15 -5.85
N ILE A 37 -10.79 7.43 -5.52
CA ILE A 37 -9.67 7.90 -4.70
C ILE A 37 -9.70 7.26 -3.32
N LEU A 38 -10.89 7.15 -2.74
CA LEU A 38 -11.03 6.49 -1.44
C LEU A 38 -10.61 5.03 -1.52
N LYS A 39 -10.96 4.37 -2.61
CA LYS A 39 -10.57 2.99 -2.82
C LYS A 39 -9.05 2.84 -2.91
N LEU A 40 -8.42 3.75 -3.62
CA LEU A 40 -6.96 3.73 -3.74
C LEU A 40 -6.29 3.95 -2.39
N ALA A 41 -6.81 4.91 -1.64
CA ALA A 41 -6.25 5.23 -0.33
C ALA A 41 -6.38 4.04 0.62
N ASP A 42 -7.51 3.36 0.57
CA ASP A 42 -7.74 2.21 1.40
C ASP A 42 -6.77 1.08 1.06
N TYR A 43 -6.51 0.93 -0.22
CA TYR A 43 -5.57 -0.10 -0.66
C TYR A 43 -4.16 0.18 -0.16
N VAL A 44 -3.71 1.42 -0.29
CA VAL A 44 -2.39 1.80 0.20
C VAL A 44 -2.31 1.61 1.71
N ASP A 45 -3.35 2.03 2.41
CA ASP A 45 -3.41 1.88 3.86
C ASP A 45 -3.26 0.42 4.26
N SER A 46 -3.98 -0.48 3.61
CA SER A 46 -3.92 -1.89 3.93
C SER A 46 -2.53 -2.46 3.64
N LYS A 47 -1.89 -2.00 2.58
CA LYS A 47 -0.55 -2.46 2.26
C LYS A 47 0.46 -2.01 3.30
N MET A 48 0.35 -0.78 3.76
CA MET A 48 1.26 -0.29 4.78
C MET A 48 1.07 -1.03 6.09
N ARG A 49 -0.18 -1.33 6.44
CA ARG A 49 -0.43 -2.06 7.68
C ARG A 49 0.09 -3.49 7.61
N ALA A 50 -0.06 -4.12 6.46
CA ALA A 50 0.45 -5.46 6.29
C ALA A 50 1.98 -5.50 6.41
N VAL A 51 2.64 -4.52 5.81
CA VAL A 51 4.10 -4.45 5.91
C VAL A 51 4.52 -4.15 7.35
N ALA A 52 3.80 -3.28 8.02
CA ALA A 52 4.12 -2.95 9.40
C ALA A 52 4.05 -4.19 10.29
N GLU A 53 3.06 -5.00 10.07
CA GLU A 53 2.87 -6.21 10.84
C GLU A 53 4.00 -7.19 10.59
N GLN A 54 4.44 -7.26 9.35
CA GLN A 54 5.46 -8.19 8.93
C GLN A 54 6.87 -7.77 9.36
N THR A 55 7.16 -6.49 9.31
CA THR A 55 8.50 -5.99 9.57
C THR A 55 8.69 -5.45 10.97
N HIS A 56 7.61 -5.21 11.69
CA HIS A 56 7.66 -4.65 13.04
C HIS A 56 8.37 -3.31 13.11
N THR A 57 8.42 -2.58 12.01
CA THR A 57 9.04 -1.27 12.02
C THR A 57 8.00 -0.21 12.28
N VAL A 58 8.42 0.87 12.93
CA VAL A 58 7.53 2.01 13.15
C VAL A 58 7.92 3.19 12.27
N ASP A 59 8.90 3.01 11.42
CA ASP A 59 9.36 4.09 10.54
C ASP A 59 8.37 4.21 9.37
N THR A 60 7.57 5.25 9.40
CA THR A 60 6.51 5.45 8.42
C THR A 60 7.04 5.59 6.99
N VAL A 61 8.17 6.25 6.84
CA VAL A 61 8.75 6.41 5.52
C VAL A 61 9.18 5.05 4.96
N ARG A 62 9.81 4.25 5.78
CA ARG A 62 10.21 2.93 5.34
C ARG A 62 9.00 2.07 5.00
N LEU A 63 7.96 2.17 5.80
CA LEU A 63 6.73 1.43 5.50
C LEU A 63 6.12 1.87 4.18
N ALA A 64 6.14 3.15 3.92
CA ALA A 64 5.59 3.66 2.67
C ALA A 64 6.39 3.15 1.47
N VAL A 65 7.71 3.13 1.58
CA VAL A 65 8.55 2.65 0.50
C VAL A 65 8.32 1.16 0.25
N LEU A 66 8.24 0.38 1.31
CA LEU A 66 8.02 -1.06 1.17
C LEU A 66 6.63 -1.34 0.60
N ALA A 67 5.63 -0.58 1.05
CA ALA A 67 4.29 -0.74 0.50
C ALA A 67 4.27 -0.38 -0.98
N ALA A 68 4.97 0.68 -1.36
CA ALA A 68 5.05 1.08 -2.76
C ALA A 68 5.69 -0.01 -3.61
N LEU A 69 6.75 -0.62 -3.11
CA LEU A 69 7.39 -1.72 -3.82
C LEU A 69 6.46 -2.91 -3.97
N ASN A 70 5.72 -3.19 -2.93
CA ASN A 70 4.76 -4.28 -2.95
C ASN A 70 3.68 -4.04 -4.01
N ILE A 71 3.16 -2.81 -4.05
CA ILE A 71 2.14 -2.45 -5.03
C ILE A 71 2.70 -2.48 -6.45
N ALA A 72 3.91 -1.97 -6.63
CA ALA A 72 4.55 -1.99 -7.93
C ALA A 72 4.75 -3.43 -8.40
N ASP A 73 5.12 -4.31 -7.50
CA ASP A 73 5.29 -5.70 -7.87
C ASP A 73 3.97 -6.33 -8.27
N GLU A 74 2.91 -6.01 -7.56
CA GLU A 74 1.57 -6.50 -7.91
C GLU A 74 1.17 -6.03 -9.30
N PHE A 75 1.47 -4.77 -9.60
CA PHE A 75 1.17 -4.23 -10.91
C PHE A 75 1.88 -5.04 -12.00
N HIS A 76 3.15 -5.28 -11.82
CA HIS A 76 3.92 -6.01 -12.81
C HIS A 76 3.51 -7.47 -12.93
N LEU A 77 3.13 -8.06 -11.80
CA LEU A 77 2.62 -9.43 -11.83
C LEU A 77 1.33 -9.54 -12.63
N LEU A 78 0.44 -8.59 -12.42
CA LEU A 78 -0.82 -8.59 -13.15
C LEU A 78 -0.59 -8.39 -14.63
N LYS A 79 0.33 -7.50 -14.96
CA LYS A 79 0.66 -7.23 -16.34
C LYS A 79 1.26 -8.48 -17.01
N ARG A 80 2.17 -9.13 -16.34
CA ARG A 80 2.75 -10.34 -16.86
C ARG A 80 1.76 -11.47 -17.00
N LYS A 81 0.91 -11.62 -16.02
CA LYS A 81 -0.11 -12.65 -16.05
C LYS A 81 -1.00 -12.47 -17.25
N SER A 82 -1.32 -11.23 -17.57
CA SER A 82 -2.15 -10.92 -18.71
C SER A 82 -1.45 -11.29 -20.02
N GLU A 83 -0.15 -11.13 -20.06
CA GLU A 83 0.63 -11.34 -21.29
C GLU A 83 1.09 -12.78 -21.47
N ASN A 84 1.56 -13.38 -20.40
CA ASN A 84 2.27 -14.65 -20.48
C ASN A 84 1.68 -15.80 -19.71
N GLY A 85 0.61 -15.57 -19.02
CA GLY A 85 0.06 -16.64 -18.19
C GLY A 85 0.62 -16.57 -16.78
N SER A 86 0.35 -17.59 -16.00
CA SER A 86 0.59 -17.51 -14.58
C SER A 86 1.89 -18.12 -14.08
N SER A 87 2.70 -18.69 -14.95
CA SER A 87 3.89 -19.36 -14.46
C SER A 87 4.87 -18.39 -13.79
N ASP A 88 4.89 -17.15 -14.24
CA ASP A 88 5.76 -16.13 -13.67
C ASP A 88 5.32 -15.67 -12.30
N TYR A 89 4.07 -15.85 -12.00
CA TYR A 89 3.49 -15.30 -10.79
C TYR A 89 4.19 -15.83 -9.55
N ALA A 90 4.33 -17.13 -9.46
CA ALA A 90 4.94 -17.74 -8.29
C ALA A 90 6.39 -17.31 -8.11
N GLN A 91 7.11 -17.20 -9.19
CA GLN A 91 8.50 -16.76 -9.12
C GLN A 91 8.62 -15.33 -8.64
N ARG A 92 7.76 -14.46 -9.14
CA ARG A 92 7.80 -13.06 -8.73
C ARG A 92 7.40 -12.90 -7.27
N ALA A 93 6.41 -13.68 -6.83
CA ALA A 93 6.00 -13.61 -5.45
C ALA A 93 7.13 -14.04 -4.52
N GLN A 94 7.85 -15.08 -4.92
CA GLN A 94 9.00 -15.53 -4.15
C GLN A 94 10.09 -14.47 -4.10
N HIS A 95 10.31 -13.82 -5.22
CA HIS A 95 11.33 -12.77 -5.31
C HIS A 95 11.02 -11.62 -4.36
N LEU A 96 9.77 -11.19 -4.33
CA LEU A 96 9.37 -10.12 -3.44
C LEU A 96 9.54 -10.52 -1.98
N SER A 97 9.20 -11.76 -1.66
CA SER A 97 9.36 -12.27 -0.33
C SER A 97 10.83 -12.20 0.11
N ASN A 98 11.72 -12.52 -0.80
CA ASN A 98 13.15 -12.45 -0.52
C ASN A 98 13.60 -11.02 -0.27
N ILE A 99 13.08 -10.07 -1.02
CA ILE A 99 13.42 -8.67 -0.82
C ILE A 99 12.98 -8.21 0.56
N LEU A 100 11.79 -8.59 0.96
CA LEU A 100 11.30 -8.21 2.27
C LEU A 100 12.15 -8.84 3.38
N ASP A 101 12.55 -10.06 3.18
CA ASP A 101 13.40 -10.73 4.15
C ASP A 101 14.74 -10.03 4.30
N GLU A 102 15.29 -9.56 3.19
CA GLU A 102 16.54 -8.84 3.23
C GLU A 102 16.41 -7.54 4.01
N VAL A 103 15.32 -6.85 3.85
CA VAL A 103 15.10 -5.62 4.59
C VAL A 103 15.00 -5.91 6.08
N LEU A 104 14.36 -7.00 6.45
CA LEU A 104 14.25 -7.38 7.84
C LEU A 104 15.61 -7.72 8.43
N GLU A 105 16.41 -8.42 7.67
CA GLU A 105 17.74 -8.79 8.10
C GLU A 105 18.61 -7.58 8.33
N ASP A 106 18.55 -6.64 7.39
CA ASP A 106 19.28 -5.41 7.50
C ASP A 106 18.90 -4.67 8.75
N LYS A 107 17.63 -4.59 9.02
CA LYS A 107 17.14 -3.90 10.17
C LYS A 107 17.62 -4.54 11.46
N ARG A 108 17.66 -5.83 11.50
CA ARG A 108 18.12 -6.55 12.66
C ARG A 108 19.60 -6.31 12.88
N LYS A 109 20.38 -6.28 11.82
CA LYS A 109 21.79 -6.04 11.93
C LYS A 109 22.10 -4.64 12.39
N ALA A 110 21.32 -3.70 11.93
CA ALA A 110 21.54 -2.31 12.29
C ALA A 110 21.14 -2.04 13.72
N GLY A 111 20.21 -2.82 14.21
CA GLY A 111 19.76 -2.63 15.57
C GLY A 111 20.63 -3.35 16.54
#